data_983058b189fefbb86e8a17f555b66f1b
#
_entry.id   983058b189fefbb86e8a17f555b66f1b
#
_cell.length_a   1.000
_cell.length_b   1.000
_cell.length_c   1.000
_cell.angle_alpha   90.00
_cell.angle_beta   90.00
_cell.angle_gamma   90.00
#
_symmetry.space_group_name_H-M   'P 1'
#
loop_
_entity.id
_entity.type
_entity.pdbx_description
1 polymer ?
#
loop_
_entity_poly.entity_id
_entity_poly.type
_entity_poly.pdbx_seq_one_letter_code
_entity_poly.pdbx_strand_id
1 'polypeptide(L)'
;MLPAESRMRHRHDFSRAVRQGSRSGRTLLTGHLLVPPGAEGETGGPARAGFVVSRSVGTAVVRNRVRRRLRVLVREYLSSLPGGSLLVVRAHPQAATARQADLAAELDLVMSTLVRRQVGAQRR
;
A
#
# COMPACT_ATOMS: atom_id res chain seq x y z
N MET A 1 14.07 0.63 -3.95
CA MET A 1 13.25 1.31 -4.98
C MET A 1 12.33 0.29 -5.66
N LEU A 2 11.09 0.66 -5.89
CA LEU A 2 10.15 -0.22 -6.57
C LEU A 2 10.40 -0.21 -8.08
N PRO A 3 10.40 -1.39 -8.74
CA PRO A 3 10.43 -1.45 -10.21
C PRO A 3 9.26 -0.70 -10.82
N ALA A 4 9.42 -0.23 -12.04
CA ALA A 4 8.38 0.52 -12.73
C ALA A 4 7.06 -0.26 -12.84
N GLU A 5 7.14 -1.55 -13.09
CA GLU A 5 5.96 -2.43 -13.19
C GLU A 5 5.22 -2.63 -11.87
N SER A 6 5.88 -2.33 -10.74
CA SER A 6 5.27 -2.43 -9.40
C SER A 6 4.74 -1.10 -8.90
N ARG A 7 4.81 -0.04 -9.71
CA ARG A 7 4.29 1.28 -9.36
C ARG A 7 2.92 1.50 -9.97
N MET A 8 2.04 2.05 -9.17
CA MET A 8 0.72 2.46 -9.62
C MET A 8 0.84 3.79 -10.35
N ARG A 9 0.36 3.87 -11.59
CA ARG A 9 0.51 5.06 -12.45
C ARG A 9 -0.80 5.76 -12.75
N HIS A 10 -1.92 5.05 -12.67
CA HIS A 10 -3.20 5.59 -13.10
C HIS A 10 -4.06 5.96 -11.90
N ARG A 11 -4.65 7.16 -11.98
CA ARG A 11 -5.58 7.64 -10.95
C ARG A 11 -6.75 6.67 -10.77
N HIS A 12 -7.17 6.00 -11.83
CA HIS A 12 -8.25 5.02 -11.77
C HIS A 12 -7.90 3.86 -10.83
N ASP A 13 -6.64 3.40 -10.86
CA ASP A 13 -6.20 2.32 -9.99
C ASP A 13 -6.22 2.73 -8.51
N PHE A 14 -5.80 3.96 -8.21
CA PHE A 14 -5.90 4.52 -6.86
C PHE A 14 -7.35 4.54 -6.39
N SER A 15 -8.25 5.06 -7.23
CA SER A 15 -9.66 5.14 -6.91
C SER A 15 -10.27 3.76 -6.66
N ARG A 16 -9.94 2.79 -7.49
CA ARG A 16 -10.44 1.42 -7.33
C ARG A 16 -9.99 0.81 -6.02
N ALA A 17 -8.71 0.94 -5.69
CA ALA A 17 -8.17 0.38 -4.45
C ALA A 17 -8.83 1.01 -3.22
N VAL A 18 -9.01 2.33 -3.23
CA VAL A 18 -9.61 3.04 -2.11
C VAL A 18 -11.11 2.73 -1.96
N ARG A 19 -11.84 2.65 -3.06
CA ARG A 19 -13.29 2.44 -3.01
C ARG A 19 -13.70 0.98 -2.86
N GLN A 20 -13.00 0.08 -3.53
CA GLN A 20 -13.39 -1.33 -3.63
C GLN A 20 -12.54 -2.24 -2.76
N GLY A 21 -11.36 -1.79 -2.37
CA GLY A 21 -10.46 -2.58 -1.55
C GLY A 21 -10.80 -2.57 -0.07
N SER A 22 -10.14 -3.44 0.67
CA SER A 22 -10.20 -3.43 2.12
C SER A 22 -9.34 -2.29 2.66
N ARG A 23 -9.71 -1.77 3.83
CA ARG A 23 -9.02 -0.64 4.46
C ARG A 23 -8.57 -1.03 5.87
N SER A 24 -7.36 -0.61 6.23
CA SER A 24 -6.86 -0.73 7.61
C SER A 24 -6.05 0.52 7.94
N GLY A 25 -6.44 1.22 9.01
CA GLY A 25 -5.78 2.46 9.42
C GLY A 25 -5.12 2.33 10.78
N ARG A 26 -4.00 3.03 10.93
CA ARG A 26 -3.28 3.17 12.20
C ARG A 26 -2.80 4.61 12.35
N THR A 27 -1.99 4.89 13.38
CA THR A 27 -1.56 6.25 13.68
C THR A 27 -0.67 6.86 12.60
N LEU A 28 0.25 6.07 12.05
CA LEU A 28 1.24 6.56 11.09
C LEU A 28 0.80 6.43 9.64
N LEU A 29 -0.04 5.44 9.35
CA LEU A 29 -0.44 5.20 7.97
C LEU A 29 -1.78 4.44 7.88
N THR A 30 -2.39 4.51 6.71
CA THR A 30 -3.57 3.73 6.35
C THR A 30 -3.28 3.00 5.04
N GLY A 31 -3.65 1.73 4.97
CA GLY A 31 -3.51 0.94 3.76
C GLY A 31 -4.87 0.58 3.15
N HIS A 32 -4.89 0.47 1.83
CA HIS A 32 -6.03 -0.04 1.07
C HIS A 32 -5.52 -1.13 0.14
N LEU A 33 -6.14 -2.29 0.16
CA LEU A 33 -5.74 -3.42 -0.69
C LEU A 33 -6.93 -3.95 -1.47
N LEU A 34 -6.78 -3.99 -2.79
CA LEU A 34 -7.74 -4.63 -3.68
C LEU A 34 -7.06 -5.79 -4.39
N VAL A 35 -7.58 -7.00 -4.17
CA VAL A 35 -7.15 -8.19 -4.89
C VAL A 35 -8.26 -8.51 -5.90
N PRO A 36 -7.98 -8.40 -7.21
CA PRO A 36 -9.02 -8.67 -8.20
C PRO A 36 -9.50 -10.12 -8.15
N PRO A 37 -10.79 -10.37 -8.41
CA PRO A 37 -11.29 -11.74 -8.50
C PRO A 37 -10.56 -12.51 -9.59
N GLY A 38 -10.18 -13.74 -9.31
CA GLY A 38 -9.47 -14.58 -10.26
C GLY A 38 -8.00 -14.22 -10.47
N ALA A 39 -7.45 -13.36 -9.62
CA ALA A 39 -6.06 -12.94 -9.71
C ALA A 39 -5.05 -14.04 -9.36
N GLU A 40 -5.51 -15.23 -9.10
CA GLU A 40 -4.63 -16.33 -8.75
C GLU A 40 -3.78 -16.75 -9.96
N GLY A 41 -2.66 -16.13 -10.09
CA GLY A 41 -1.53 -16.67 -10.87
C GLY A 41 -1.38 -16.26 -12.31
N GLU A 42 -2.33 -15.71 -13.03
CA GLU A 42 -2.15 -15.63 -14.47
C GLU A 42 -2.41 -14.31 -15.16
N THR A 43 -3.14 -13.39 -14.56
CA THR A 43 -3.55 -12.20 -15.29
C THR A 43 -3.37 -10.94 -14.50
N GLY A 44 -2.95 -9.88 -15.14
CA GLY A 44 -2.85 -8.57 -14.55
C GLY A 44 -1.44 -8.15 -14.18
N GLY A 45 -0.45 -8.98 -14.42
CA GLY A 45 0.94 -8.65 -14.11
C GLY A 45 1.24 -8.61 -12.61
N PRO A 46 2.33 -7.95 -12.20
CA PRO A 46 2.72 -7.89 -10.79
C PRO A 46 1.74 -7.06 -9.97
N ALA A 47 1.75 -7.28 -8.66
CA ALA A 47 1.08 -6.38 -7.73
C ALA A 47 1.71 -4.98 -7.82
N ARG A 48 0.89 -3.95 -7.67
CA ARG A 48 1.35 -2.56 -7.76
C ARG A 48 1.03 -1.80 -6.49
N ALA A 49 1.90 -0.86 -6.15
CA ALA A 49 1.71 -0.01 -5.00
C ALA A 49 1.70 1.45 -5.39
N GLY A 50 0.85 2.21 -4.72
CA GLY A 50 0.80 3.66 -4.84
C GLY A 50 0.85 4.28 -3.45
N PHE A 51 1.36 5.50 -3.38
CA PHE A 51 1.55 6.19 -2.10
C PHE A 51 0.88 7.55 -2.14
N VAL A 52 0.15 7.86 -1.09
CA VAL A 52 -0.47 9.18 -0.92
C VAL A 52 0.21 9.86 0.26
N VAL A 53 1.00 10.89 -0.03
CA VAL A 53 1.69 11.70 0.98
C VAL A 53 1.30 13.14 0.74
N SER A 54 0.30 13.60 1.48
CA SER A 54 -0.27 14.93 1.30
C SER A 54 0.60 16.02 1.94
N ARG A 55 0.26 17.28 1.65
CA ARG A 55 0.97 18.43 2.21
C ARG A 55 0.92 18.48 3.74
N SER A 56 -0.07 17.87 4.34
CA SER A 56 -0.18 17.83 5.81
C SER A 56 0.96 17.06 6.46
N VAL A 57 1.66 16.20 5.71
CA VAL A 57 2.82 15.47 6.24
C VAL A 57 4.05 16.40 6.37
N GLY A 58 4.21 17.34 5.45
CA GLY A 58 5.32 18.27 5.51
C GLY A 58 5.69 18.87 4.17
N THR A 59 6.91 19.41 4.10
CA THR A 59 7.47 19.99 2.87
C THR A 59 7.70 18.91 1.81
N ALA A 60 7.99 19.31 0.59
CA ALA A 60 8.31 18.39 -0.49
C ALA A 60 9.46 17.46 -0.13
N VAL A 61 10.49 17.98 0.55
CA VAL A 61 11.64 17.18 1.00
C VAL A 61 11.19 16.10 2.01
N VAL A 62 10.39 16.50 2.98
CA VAL A 62 9.85 15.57 3.99
C VAL A 62 8.96 14.51 3.33
N ARG A 63 8.07 14.94 2.44
CA ARG A 63 7.17 14.02 1.74
C ARG A 63 7.92 13.00 0.89
N ASN A 64 8.94 13.43 0.19
CA ASN A 64 9.77 12.53 -0.63
C ASN A 64 10.51 11.52 0.24
N ARG A 65 11.01 11.95 1.40
CA ARG A 65 11.66 11.06 2.36
C ARG A 65 10.69 9.99 2.86
N VAL A 66 9.47 10.37 3.21
CA VAL A 66 8.44 9.44 3.68
C VAL A 66 8.10 8.44 2.57
N ARG A 67 7.89 8.90 1.33
CA ARG A 67 7.63 8.01 0.20
C ARG A 67 8.74 6.99 0.00
N ARG A 68 9.98 7.43 0.06
CA ARG A 68 11.15 6.56 -0.11
C ARG A 68 11.20 5.48 0.95
N ARG A 69 10.96 5.85 2.20
CA ARG A 69 10.92 4.91 3.32
C ARG A 69 9.80 3.88 3.14
N LEU A 70 8.62 4.32 2.74
CA LEU A 70 7.50 3.43 2.52
C LEU A 70 7.75 2.48 1.35
N ARG A 71 8.36 2.96 0.27
CA ARG A 71 8.70 2.09 -0.88
C ARG A 71 9.61 0.94 -0.49
N VAL A 72 10.62 1.22 0.31
CA VAL A 72 11.53 0.19 0.80
C VAL A 72 10.77 -0.87 1.59
N LEU A 73 9.88 -0.44 2.48
CA LEU A 73 9.13 -1.37 3.33
C LEU A 73 8.09 -2.17 2.54
N VAL A 74 7.38 -1.51 1.63
CA VAL A 74 6.30 -2.14 0.85
C VAL A 74 6.83 -3.17 -0.13
N ARG A 75 8.02 -2.99 -0.64
CA ARG A 75 8.62 -3.86 -1.64
C ARG A 75 8.54 -5.35 -1.28
N GLU A 76 8.80 -5.67 -0.02
CA GLU A 76 8.81 -7.07 0.44
C GLU A 76 7.41 -7.68 0.42
N TYR A 77 6.38 -6.88 0.66
CA TYR A 77 5.01 -7.38 0.68
C TYR A 77 4.47 -7.64 -0.72
N LEU A 78 4.89 -6.84 -1.71
CA LEU A 78 4.33 -6.94 -3.06
C LEU A 78 4.58 -8.32 -3.68
N SER A 79 5.73 -8.92 -3.43
CA SER A 79 6.07 -10.23 -3.98
C SER A 79 5.18 -11.35 -3.45
N SER A 80 4.55 -11.17 -2.29
CA SER A 80 3.67 -12.18 -1.70
C SER A 80 2.20 -11.93 -1.99
N LEU A 81 1.86 -10.83 -2.66
CA LEU A 81 0.48 -10.53 -3.04
C LEU A 81 0.13 -11.17 -4.38
N PRO A 82 -1.14 -11.57 -4.59
CA PRO A 82 -1.57 -12.08 -5.89
C PRO A 82 -1.31 -11.08 -7.00
N GLY A 83 -0.99 -11.57 -8.20
CA GLY A 83 -0.80 -10.71 -9.36
C GLY A 83 -2.01 -9.83 -9.62
N GLY A 84 -1.75 -8.59 -10.04
CA GLY A 84 -2.80 -7.61 -10.29
C GLY A 84 -3.34 -6.92 -9.05
N SER A 85 -2.85 -7.27 -7.85
CA SER A 85 -3.28 -6.58 -6.62
C SER A 85 -2.88 -5.11 -6.65
N LEU A 86 -3.73 -4.26 -6.06
CA LEU A 86 -3.49 -2.83 -5.94
C LEU A 86 -3.42 -2.46 -4.47
N LEU A 87 -2.27 -1.95 -4.04
CA LEU A 87 -2.04 -1.51 -2.67
C LEU A 87 -1.83 0.00 -2.66
N VAL A 88 -2.62 0.72 -1.88
CA VAL A 88 -2.42 2.15 -1.65
C VAL A 88 -2.06 2.36 -0.19
N VAL A 89 -0.96 3.04 0.06
CA VAL A 89 -0.52 3.40 1.41
C VAL A 89 -0.58 4.92 1.54
N ARG A 90 -1.39 5.38 2.46
CA ARG A 90 -1.50 6.80 2.79
C ARG A 90 -0.72 7.08 4.06
N ALA A 91 0.21 8.02 3.99
CA ALA A 91 0.95 8.48 5.17
C ALA A 91 0.15 9.53 5.94
N HIS A 92 0.14 9.42 7.25
CA HIS A 92 -0.43 10.44 8.13
C HIS A 92 0.66 11.43 8.56
N PRO A 93 0.30 12.62 9.07
CA PRO A 93 1.30 13.63 9.47
C PRO A 93 2.36 13.10 10.43
N GLN A 94 1.99 12.20 11.33
CA GLN A 94 2.91 11.62 12.31
C GLN A 94 4.02 10.78 11.66
N ALA A 95 3.85 10.35 10.41
CA ALA A 95 4.88 9.60 9.69
C ALA A 95 6.12 10.45 9.43
N ALA A 96 5.99 11.78 9.38
CA ALA A 96 7.11 12.69 9.10
C ALA A 96 8.25 12.56 10.10
N THR A 97 7.94 12.31 11.37
CA THR A 97 8.92 12.21 12.44
C THR A 97 9.07 10.80 12.99
N ALA A 98 8.38 9.82 12.41
CA ALA A 98 8.45 8.45 12.88
C ALA A 98 9.79 7.81 12.49
N ARG A 99 10.24 6.88 13.32
CA ARG A 99 11.40 6.07 12.98
C ARG A 99 11.01 5.00 11.96
N GLN A 100 12.00 4.54 11.18
CA GLN A 100 11.76 3.50 10.19
C GLN A 100 11.20 2.23 10.83
N ALA A 101 11.68 1.87 12.01
CA ALA A 101 11.19 0.69 12.73
C ALA A 101 9.70 0.81 13.09
N ASP A 102 9.25 2.02 13.45
CA ASP A 102 7.85 2.24 13.80
C ASP A 102 6.94 2.18 12.55
N LEU A 103 7.41 2.73 11.44
CA LEU A 103 6.70 2.61 10.17
C LEU A 103 6.59 1.14 9.76
N ALA A 104 7.67 0.39 9.89
CA ALA A 104 7.70 -1.03 9.54
C ALA A 104 6.72 -1.84 10.41
N ALA A 105 6.68 -1.57 11.71
CA ALA A 105 5.80 -2.27 12.63
C ALA A 105 4.32 -2.00 12.31
N GLU A 106 3.97 -0.74 12.05
CA GLU A 106 2.58 -0.40 11.72
C GLU A 106 2.17 -0.95 10.36
N LEU A 107 3.08 -0.90 9.38
CA LEU A 107 2.80 -1.46 8.06
C LEU A 107 2.55 -2.97 8.14
N ASP A 108 3.31 -3.67 8.96
CA ASP A 108 3.13 -5.11 9.15
C ASP A 108 1.73 -5.43 9.70
N LEU A 109 1.28 -4.67 10.68
CA LEU A 109 -0.07 -4.83 11.25
C LEU A 109 -1.15 -4.52 10.22
N VAL A 110 -0.96 -3.45 9.44
CA VAL A 110 -1.89 -3.06 8.38
C VAL A 110 -1.96 -4.16 7.31
N MET A 111 -0.82 -4.66 6.84
CA MET A 111 -0.80 -5.68 5.81
C MET A 111 -1.42 -6.99 6.28
N SER A 112 -1.16 -7.40 7.51
CA SER A 112 -1.76 -8.60 8.08
C SER A 112 -3.29 -8.50 8.07
N THR A 113 -3.82 -7.36 8.47
CA THR A 113 -5.27 -7.12 8.49
C THR A 113 -5.84 -7.12 7.07
N LEU A 114 -5.19 -6.42 6.14
CA LEU A 114 -5.67 -6.29 4.76
C LEU A 114 -5.69 -7.64 4.03
N VAL A 115 -4.63 -8.41 4.15
CA VAL A 115 -4.54 -9.73 3.51
C VAL A 115 -5.63 -10.65 4.05
N ARG A 116 -5.83 -10.66 5.37
CA ARG A 116 -6.85 -11.47 6.00
C ARG A 116 -8.25 -11.11 5.53
N ARG A 117 -8.55 -9.81 5.40
CA ARG A 117 -9.86 -9.34 4.92
C ARG A 117 -10.12 -9.70 3.47
N GLN A 118 -9.10 -9.59 2.61
CA GLN A 118 -9.25 -9.94 1.19
C GLN A 118 -9.43 -11.44 1.01
N VAL A 119 -8.71 -12.26 1.75
CA VAL A 119 -8.88 -13.71 1.74
C VAL A 119 -10.29 -14.08 2.20
N GLY A 120 -10.80 -13.46 3.25
CA GLY A 120 -12.16 -13.66 3.72
C GLY A 120 -13.21 -13.28 2.68
N ALA A 121 -13.01 -12.15 1.98
CA ALA A 121 -13.94 -11.70 0.95
C ALA A 121 -13.97 -12.64 -0.25
N GLN A 122 -12.84 -13.22 -0.61
CA GLN A 122 -12.76 -14.13 -1.75
C GLN A 122 -13.34 -15.53 -1.48
N ARG A 123 -13.47 -15.90 -0.22
CA ARG A 123 -14.06 -17.19 0.17
C ARG A 123 -15.57 -17.20 0.21
N ARG A 124 -16.20 -16.05 0.06
CA ARG A 124 -17.66 -15.93 0.11
C ARG A 124 -18.30 -16.15 -1.26
#